data_34b22c92be9d800ac0e140bf6f689bb2
#
_entry.id   34b22c92be9d800ac0e140bf6f689bb2
#
_cell.length_a   1.000
_cell.length_b   1.000
_cell.length_c   1.000
_cell.angle_alpha   90.00
_cell.angle_beta   90.00
_cell.angle_gamma   90.00
#
_symmetry.space_group_name_H-M   'P 1'
#
loop_
_entity.id
_entity.type
_entity.pdbx_description
1 polymer ?
#
loop_
_entity_poly.entity_id
_entity_poly.type
_entity_poly.pdbx_seq_one_letter_code
_entity_poly.pdbx_strand_id
1 'polypeptide(L)'
;MLFRSAIGSLRAHWIWFLAVLACKENLSLLLAAYCVVHLIADRKRNWTELRNWYLWPLVLSVIWFVTGAKVITPALNGGNIDYVALYDRLGNSASDIAWKAITEPHRILAALSQSLTNGNLVWGLLLPFLILPLFSPRWLLVAAPVLLQHLLSWRSSEWTIYFHYAAPLLPLFWIALAESLAALDRRPKVPLTLRRGLPLLVVATCVVGQIIVGPSGGIIATAQNWRNTGEDRARRADFIRRIPPGASVVAPLPYLSHLAMREHLFSLHYILKGLKTLSRSRYEPPPPTEFVFIDYNDDATFDPGAGYYHPAMKTVDDRVVPSSEKLLHEFLGNRSWSVNSSNELTLLQQTGAGTDSTSSSGTIETLPADQTAATLLACTKSGDILSAGGLEITTSWKFRTPREVFPWLFLKLTPRSPGKPVILSRGLCSPESSGPVTTETWRITPTQRIAPGQYTVEGLFVDNSRRLWLQRSGKSDQSPLLTASPVSLGELTVATTESSAR
;
A
#
# COMPACT_ATOMS: atom_id res chain seq x y z
N MET A 1 27.95 -4.07 -18.87
CA MET A 1 28.74 -2.86 -19.20
C MET A 1 30.04 -2.75 -18.40
N LEU A 2 30.06 -3.01 -17.12
CA LEU A 2 31.28 -3.35 -16.37
C LEU A 2 32.04 -4.52 -17.03
N PHE A 3 31.32 -5.41 -17.66
CA PHE A 3 31.84 -6.58 -18.39
C PHE A 3 32.60 -6.26 -19.67
N ARG A 4 32.65 -5.02 -20.14
CA ARG A 4 33.41 -4.65 -21.33
C ARG A 4 34.90 -4.90 -21.16
N SER A 5 35.46 -4.55 -20.00
CA SER A 5 36.86 -4.78 -19.68
C SER A 5 37.20 -6.26 -19.45
N ALA A 6 36.21 -7.04 -19.06
CA ALA A 6 36.38 -8.47 -18.75
C ALA A 6 36.10 -9.40 -19.95
N ILE A 7 35.14 -9.04 -20.84
CA ILE A 7 34.66 -9.92 -21.90
C ILE A 7 35.16 -9.46 -23.29
N GLY A 8 35.43 -8.16 -23.51
CA GLY A 8 35.93 -7.59 -24.78
C GLY A 8 35.07 -7.85 -26.03
N SER A 9 33.93 -8.52 -25.88
CA SER A 9 33.08 -8.99 -26.96
C SER A 9 31.92 -8.04 -27.23
N LEU A 10 31.92 -7.48 -28.44
CA LEU A 10 30.78 -6.65 -28.90
C LEU A 10 29.46 -7.44 -28.92
N ARG A 11 29.52 -8.74 -29.25
CA ARG A 11 28.32 -9.61 -29.26
C ARG A 11 27.72 -9.71 -27.86
N ALA A 12 28.52 -9.96 -26.83
CA ALA A 12 28.04 -10.03 -25.45
C ALA A 12 27.49 -8.69 -24.99
N HIS A 13 28.09 -7.55 -25.38
CA HIS A 13 27.54 -6.22 -25.08
C HIS A 13 26.13 -6.05 -25.63
N TRP A 14 25.89 -6.40 -26.89
CA TRP A 14 24.57 -6.27 -27.51
C TRP A 14 23.52 -7.21 -26.88
N ILE A 15 23.92 -8.45 -26.55
CA ILE A 15 23.00 -9.39 -25.86
C ILE A 15 22.54 -8.80 -24.54
N TRP A 16 23.46 -8.34 -23.68
CA TRP A 16 23.10 -7.77 -22.40
C TRP A 16 22.36 -6.44 -22.53
N PHE A 17 22.72 -5.63 -23.51
CA PHE A 17 22.04 -4.38 -23.81
C PHE A 17 20.55 -4.63 -24.17
N LEU A 18 20.29 -5.56 -25.08
CA LEU A 18 18.92 -5.93 -25.47
C LEU A 18 18.14 -6.57 -24.31
N ALA A 19 18.79 -7.39 -23.49
CA ALA A 19 18.18 -7.97 -22.31
C ALA A 19 17.72 -6.89 -21.31
N VAL A 20 18.52 -5.85 -21.10
CA VAL A 20 18.13 -4.73 -20.22
C VAL A 20 16.99 -3.91 -20.83
N LEU A 21 17.00 -3.66 -22.15
CA LEU A 21 15.89 -2.98 -22.83
C LEU A 21 14.57 -3.74 -22.69
N ALA A 22 14.62 -5.07 -22.73
CA ALA A 22 13.45 -5.93 -22.62
C ALA A 22 12.83 -5.97 -21.22
N CYS A 23 13.53 -5.49 -20.17
CA CYS A 23 13.01 -5.53 -18.79
C CYS A 23 11.93 -4.49 -18.54
N LYS A 24 12.23 -3.22 -18.83
CA LYS A 24 11.31 -2.10 -18.55
C LYS A 24 11.67 -0.90 -19.41
N GLU A 25 10.66 -0.17 -19.90
CA GLU A 25 10.82 0.99 -20.79
C GLU A 25 11.73 2.09 -20.22
N ASN A 26 11.66 2.38 -18.92
CA ASN A 26 12.44 3.44 -18.30
C ASN A 26 13.93 3.09 -18.14
N LEU A 27 14.32 1.79 -18.22
CA LEU A 27 15.73 1.40 -18.24
C LEU A 27 16.44 1.86 -19.51
N SER A 28 15.71 2.11 -20.59
CA SER A 28 16.24 2.71 -21.80
C SER A 28 16.83 4.11 -21.55
N LEU A 29 16.29 4.87 -20.58
CA LEU A 29 16.83 6.17 -20.16
C LEU A 29 18.21 6.03 -19.51
N LEU A 30 18.42 5.00 -18.67
CA LEU A 30 19.72 4.70 -18.08
C LEU A 30 20.73 4.30 -19.15
N LEU A 31 20.29 3.46 -20.13
CA LEU A 31 21.14 3.03 -21.23
C LEU A 31 21.49 4.21 -22.15
N ALA A 32 20.54 5.08 -22.45
CA ALA A 32 20.79 6.30 -23.23
C ALA A 32 21.80 7.21 -22.52
N ALA A 33 21.60 7.49 -21.23
CA ALA A 33 22.53 8.28 -20.42
C ALA A 33 23.92 7.65 -20.37
N TYR A 34 23.99 6.31 -20.19
CA TYR A 34 25.26 5.59 -20.27
C TYR A 34 25.98 5.82 -21.60
N CYS A 35 25.26 5.70 -22.70
CA CYS A 35 25.85 5.90 -24.03
C CYS A 35 26.35 7.33 -24.20
N VAL A 36 25.58 8.33 -23.78
CA VAL A 36 25.98 9.75 -23.86
C VAL A 36 27.23 10.01 -23.02
N VAL A 37 27.24 9.60 -21.77
CA VAL A 37 28.36 9.81 -20.85
C VAL A 37 29.64 9.18 -21.41
N HIS A 38 29.54 7.96 -21.98
CA HIS A 38 30.70 7.28 -22.54
C HIS A 38 31.13 7.78 -23.94
N LEU A 39 30.19 8.28 -24.76
CA LEU A 39 30.54 8.99 -25.99
C LEU A 39 31.43 10.20 -25.69
N ILE A 40 31.11 10.95 -24.65
CA ILE A 40 31.88 12.14 -24.22
C ILE A 40 33.22 11.72 -23.59
N ALA A 41 33.19 10.73 -22.69
CA ALA A 41 34.39 10.28 -21.97
C ALA A 41 35.42 9.58 -22.87
N ASP A 42 34.93 8.78 -23.81
CA ASP A 42 35.73 7.94 -24.69
C ASP A 42 36.00 8.61 -26.08
N ARG A 43 35.77 9.91 -26.24
CA ARG A 43 35.85 10.65 -27.53
C ARG A 43 37.14 10.47 -28.32
N LYS A 44 38.22 10.03 -27.67
CA LYS A 44 39.54 9.77 -28.32
C LYS A 44 39.63 8.39 -28.99
N ARG A 45 38.59 7.56 -28.88
CA ARG A 45 38.54 6.24 -29.52
C ARG A 45 38.24 6.35 -31.01
N ASN A 46 38.49 5.23 -31.71
CA ASN A 46 38.15 5.09 -33.13
C ASN A 46 36.61 5.28 -33.33
N TRP A 47 36.22 6.00 -34.38
CA TRP A 47 34.83 6.24 -34.74
C TRP A 47 34.00 4.96 -34.87
N THR A 48 34.54 3.89 -35.43
CA THR A 48 33.85 2.60 -35.57
C THR A 48 33.51 1.99 -34.20
N GLU A 49 34.39 2.13 -33.21
CA GLU A 49 34.11 1.69 -31.85
C GLU A 49 33.04 2.55 -31.20
N LEU A 50 33.19 3.88 -31.27
CA LEU A 50 32.19 4.82 -30.69
C LEU A 50 30.83 4.56 -31.28
N ARG A 51 30.72 4.37 -32.59
CA ARG A 51 29.48 4.07 -33.27
C ARG A 51 28.84 2.76 -32.78
N ASN A 52 29.60 1.67 -32.70
CA ASN A 52 29.07 0.32 -32.44
C ASN A 52 28.80 0.08 -30.97
N TRP A 53 29.57 0.72 -30.06
CA TRP A 53 29.43 0.52 -28.62
C TRP A 53 28.50 1.54 -27.97
N TYR A 54 28.29 2.73 -28.57
CA TYR A 54 27.51 3.78 -27.90
C TYR A 54 26.48 4.44 -28.82
N LEU A 55 26.80 4.79 -30.07
CA LEU A 55 25.88 5.55 -30.90
C LEU A 55 24.66 4.73 -31.32
N TRP A 56 24.84 3.53 -31.84
CA TRP A 56 23.72 2.64 -32.19
C TRP A 56 22.93 2.21 -30.97
N PRO A 57 23.52 1.81 -29.83
CA PRO A 57 22.80 1.58 -28.58
C PRO A 57 22.03 2.81 -28.12
N LEU A 58 22.57 4.03 -28.23
CA LEU A 58 21.84 5.27 -27.89
C LEU A 58 20.58 5.44 -28.75
N VAL A 59 20.74 5.33 -30.06
CA VAL A 59 19.61 5.46 -31.01
C VAL A 59 18.52 4.44 -30.68
N LEU A 60 18.93 3.18 -30.46
CA LEU A 60 17.97 2.12 -30.11
C LEU A 60 17.29 2.37 -28.74
N SER A 61 18.03 2.88 -27.75
CA SER A 61 17.45 3.25 -26.45
C SER A 61 16.37 4.33 -26.58
N VAL A 62 16.64 5.36 -27.37
CA VAL A 62 15.68 6.45 -27.61
C VAL A 62 14.44 5.94 -28.35
N ILE A 63 14.64 5.17 -29.44
CA ILE A 63 13.55 4.57 -30.21
C ILE A 63 12.69 3.68 -29.27
N TRP A 64 13.33 2.83 -28.45
CA TRP A 64 12.62 1.93 -27.55
C TRP A 64 11.80 2.70 -26.50
N PHE A 65 12.38 3.75 -25.90
CA PHE A 65 11.66 4.61 -24.95
C PHE A 65 10.43 5.25 -25.60
N VAL A 66 10.58 5.84 -26.77
CA VAL A 66 9.49 6.50 -27.48
C VAL A 66 8.41 5.49 -27.89
N THR A 67 8.82 4.33 -28.41
CA THR A 67 7.89 3.25 -28.79
C THR A 67 7.15 2.70 -27.56
N GLY A 68 7.85 2.46 -26.46
CA GLY A 68 7.26 2.02 -25.20
C GLY A 68 6.23 3.02 -24.68
N ALA A 69 6.61 4.30 -24.61
CA ALA A 69 5.77 5.33 -24.02
C ALA A 69 4.58 5.75 -24.92
N LYS A 70 4.76 5.75 -26.25
CA LYS A 70 3.75 6.30 -27.19
C LYS A 70 2.95 5.26 -27.98
N VAL A 71 3.44 4.01 -28.04
CA VAL A 71 2.78 2.95 -28.82
C VAL A 71 2.38 1.81 -27.91
N ILE A 72 3.33 1.18 -27.21
CA ILE A 72 3.06 -0.06 -26.46
C ILE A 72 2.16 0.23 -25.25
N THR A 73 2.53 1.21 -24.42
CA THR A 73 1.76 1.53 -23.20
C THR A 73 0.32 1.98 -23.52
N PRO A 74 0.06 2.91 -24.46
CA PRO A 74 -1.31 3.25 -24.82
C PRO A 74 -2.09 2.08 -25.41
N ALA A 75 -1.47 1.26 -26.28
CA ALA A 75 -2.14 0.10 -26.88
C ALA A 75 -2.61 -0.91 -25.81
N LEU A 76 -1.84 -1.09 -24.74
CA LEU A 76 -2.19 -2.00 -23.64
C LEU A 76 -3.12 -1.36 -22.60
N ASN A 77 -3.14 -0.04 -22.48
CA ASN A 77 -3.93 0.71 -21.49
C ASN A 77 -5.19 1.39 -22.08
N GLY A 78 -5.73 0.88 -23.17
CA GLY A 78 -6.96 1.43 -23.75
C GLY A 78 -6.81 2.88 -24.25
N GLY A 79 -5.64 3.27 -24.75
CA GLY A 79 -5.35 4.57 -25.33
C GLY A 79 -4.79 5.63 -24.35
N ASN A 80 -4.72 5.35 -23.06
CA ASN A 80 -4.29 6.30 -22.04
C ASN A 80 -2.79 6.20 -21.72
N ILE A 81 -2.15 7.36 -21.55
CA ILE A 81 -0.77 7.50 -21.07
C ILE A 81 -0.83 8.01 -19.63
N ASP A 82 -1.02 7.09 -18.67
CA ASP A 82 -1.21 7.45 -17.27
C ASP A 82 0.05 8.01 -16.59
N TYR A 83 1.25 7.73 -17.13
CA TYR A 83 2.51 8.18 -16.52
C TYR A 83 2.72 9.69 -16.52
N VAL A 84 2.13 10.45 -17.47
CA VAL A 84 2.25 11.91 -17.48
C VAL A 84 1.53 12.52 -16.26
N ALA A 85 0.48 11.88 -15.78
CA ALA A 85 -0.23 12.30 -14.57
C ALA A 85 0.64 12.32 -13.32
N LEU A 86 1.75 11.57 -13.29
CA LEU A 86 2.71 11.62 -12.17
C LEU A 86 3.44 12.96 -12.07
N TYR A 87 3.42 13.76 -13.12
CA TYR A 87 4.14 15.04 -13.25
C TYR A 87 3.20 16.24 -13.48
N ASP A 88 1.90 16.07 -13.26
CA ASP A 88 0.88 17.09 -13.56
C ASP A 88 1.09 18.42 -12.83
N ARG A 89 1.73 18.39 -11.63
CA ARG A 89 2.17 19.58 -10.92
C ARG A 89 3.22 20.40 -11.67
N LEU A 90 3.91 19.79 -12.64
CA LEU A 90 4.94 20.42 -13.46
C LEU A 90 4.39 20.84 -14.82
N GLY A 91 3.37 20.15 -15.33
CA GLY A 91 2.74 20.45 -16.61
C GLY A 91 1.79 19.35 -17.10
N ASN A 92 0.98 19.66 -18.10
CA ASN A 92 -0.07 18.77 -18.61
C ASN A 92 0.42 17.81 -19.72
N SER A 93 1.62 18.03 -20.25
CA SER A 93 2.25 17.20 -21.28
C SER A 93 3.77 17.23 -21.14
N ALA A 94 4.47 16.28 -21.74
CA ALA A 94 5.95 16.26 -21.73
C ALA A 94 6.56 17.55 -22.31
N SER A 95 5.96 18.12 -23.37
CA SER A 95 6.39 19.40 -23.96
C SER A 95 6.10 20.58 -23.04
N ASP A 96 4.95 20.60 -22.37
CA ASP A 96 4.59 21.64 -21.39
C ASP A 96 5.53 21.59 -20.17
N ILE A 97 5.85 20.39 -19.66
CA ILE A 97 6.84 20.21 -18.59
C ILE A 97 8.21 20.74 -19.01
N ALA A 98 8.67 20.39 -20.22
CA ALA A 98 9.96 20.88 -20.73
C ALA A 98 9.96 22.41 -20.89
N TRP A 99 8.88 23.00 -21.38
CA TRP A 99 8.73 24.45 -21.49
C TRP A 99 8.72 25.13 -20.11
N LYS A 100 7.92 24.62 -19.17
CA LYS A 100 7.86 25.15 -17.81
C LYS A 100 9.15 24.94 -17.00
N ALA A 101 9.91 23.92 -17.32
CA ALA A 101 11.25 23.75 -16.71
C ALA A 101 12.20 24.92 -17.04
N ILE A 102 11.99 25.58 -18.20
CA ILE A 102 12.78 26.74 -18.62
C ILE A 102 12.14 28.04 -18.12
N THR A 103 10.82 28.18 -18.28
CA THR A 103 10.11 29.42 -17.96
C THR A 103 9.76 29.58 -16.48
N GLU A 104 9.54 28.47 -15.78
CA GLU A 104 9.12 28.40 -14.37
C GLU A 104 10.00 27.45 -13.54
N PRO A 105 11.35 27.64 -13.51
CA PRO A 105 12.28 26.72 -12.87
C PRO A 105 12.00 26.52 -11.37
N HIS A 106 11.36 27.49 -10.73
CA HIS A 106 10.95 27.41 -9.33
C HIS A 106 10.03 26.21 -9.04
N ARG A 107 9.20 25.79 -10.00
CA ARG A 107 8.34 24.59 -9.84
C ARG A 107 9.17 23.31 -9.76
N ILE A 108 10.19 23.19 -10.61
CA ILE A 108 11.12 22.06 -10.57
C ILE A 108 11.88 22.03 -9.24
N LEU A 109 12.38 23.19 -8.82
CA LEU A 109 13.11 23.32 -7.55
C LEU A 109 12.22 23.00 -6.34
N ALA A 110 10.98 23.46 -6.33
CA ALA A 110 10.03 23.15 -5.28
C ALA A 110 9.71 21.63 -5.22
N ALA A 111 9.52 21.00 -6.38
CA ALA A 111 9.29 19.57 -6.47
C ALA A 111 10.49 18.76 -5.96
N LEU A 112 11.71 19.14 -6.35
CA LEU A 112 12.94 18.52 -5.87
C LEU A 112 13.15 18.74 -4.36
N SER A 113 12.93 19.96 -3.88
CA SER A 113 13.01 20.26 -2.45
C SER A 113 12.06 19.40 -1.64
N GLN A 114 10.80 19.30 -2.08
CA GLN A 114 9.79 18.47 -1.42
C GLN A 114 10.20 16.99 -1.38
N SER A 115 10.68 16.43 -2.49
CA SER A 115 11.07 15.01 -2.56
C SER A 115 12.34 14.73 -1.76
N LEU A 116 13.30 15.65 -1.71
CA LEU A 116 14.53 15.53 -0.92
C LEU A 116 14.30 15.68 0.58
N THR A 117 13.33 16.52 0.97
CA THR A 117 13.02 16.78 2.39
C THR A 117 12.13 15.67 2.97
N ASN A 118 11.13 15.21 2.20
CA ASN A 118 10.13 14.25 2.68
C ASN A 118 10.44 12.81 2.29
N GLY A 119 11.40 12.60 1.38
CA GLY A 119 11.83 11.29 0.90
C GLY A 119 13.20 10.89 1.44
N ASN A 120 13.49 9.59 1.36
CA ASN A 120 14.80 9.04 1.75
C ASN A 120 15.54 8.34 0.59
N LEU A 121 15.07 8.47 -0.65
CA LEU A 121 15.68 7.78 -1.80
C LEU A 121 17.16 8.15 -1.97
N VAL A 122 17.46 9.45 -2.05
CA VAL A 122 18.84 9.93 -2.26
C VAL A 122 19.73 9.58 -1.06
N TRP A 123 19.24 9.86 0.14
CA TRP A 123 19.99 9.59 1.37
C TRP A 123 20.18 8.10 1.62
N GLY A 124 19.17 7.29 1.33
CA GLY A 124 19.23 5.83 1.42
C GLY A 124 20.19 5.19 0.42
N LEU A 125 20.41 5.83 -0.75
CA LEU A 125 21.41 5.39 -1.73
C LEU A 125 22.82 5.88 -1.41
N LEU A 126 23.00 6.99 -0.70
CA LEU A 126 24.31 7.59 -0.45
C LEU A 126 24.90 7.25 0.93
N LEU A 127 24.09 7.31 1.99
CA LEU A 127 24.60 7.18 3.36
C LEU A 127 25.20 5.80 3.67
N PRO A 128 24.61 4.67 3.24
CA PRO A 128 25.22 3.36 3.46
C PRO A 128 26.61 3.23 2.80
N PHE A 129 26.83 3.99 1.73
CA PHE A 129 28.09 4.04 0.98
C PHE A 129 29.01 5.19 1.43
N LEU A 130 28.75 5.81 2.59
CA LEU A 130 29.55 6.92 3.12
C LEU A 130 29.73 8.07 2.11
N ILE A 131 28.69 8.34 1.32
CA ILE A 131 28.68 9.32 0.22
C ILE A 131 29.78 9.17 -0.83
N LEU A 132 30.58 8.10 -0.76
CA LEU A 132 31.68 7.83 -1.69
C LEU A 132 31.29 7.81 -3.17
N PRO A 133 30.08 7.36 -3.58
CA PRO A 133 29.65 7.45 -4.97
C PRO A 133 29.76 8.84 -5.59
N LEU A 134 29.69 9.91 -4.79
CA LEU A 134 29.84 11.29 -5.28
C LEU A 134 31.23 11.57 -5.91
N PHE A 135 32.25 10.81 -5.57
CA PHE A 135 33.59 10.92 -6.17
C PHE A 135 33.74 10.24 -7.53
N SER A 136 32.71 9.57 -8.02
CA SER A 136 32.62 8.98 -9.36
C SER A 136 31.39 9.51 -10.12
N PRO A 137 31.33 10.83 -10.43
CA PRO A 137 30.15 11.52 -10.91
C PRO A 137 29.59 10.97 -12.24
N ARG A 138 30.43 10.33 -13.04
CA ARG A 138 30.00 9.77 -14.32
C ARG A 138 28.87 8.73 -14.17
N TRP A 139 28.89 7.91 -13.11
CA TRP A 139 27.85 6.93 -12.86
C TRP A 139 26.59 7.56 -12.28
N LEU A 140 26.74 8.64 -11.53
CA LEU A 140 25.62 9.45 -11.06
C LEU A 140 24.93 10.18 -12.22
N LEU A 141 25.70 10.65 -13.23
CA LEU A 141 25.14 11.20 -14.46
C LEU A 141 24.36 10.15 -15.25
N VAL A 142 24.84 8.88 -15.28
CA VAL A 142 24.08 7.77 -15.86
C VAL A 142 22.76 7.51 -15.09
N ALA A 143 22.79 7.60 -13.76
CA ALA A 143 21.63 7.42 -12.92
C ALA A 143 20.63 8.61 -12.97
N ALA A 144 21.12 9.80 -13.32
CA ALA A 144 20.38 11.06 -13.18
C ALA A 144 19.00 11.08 -13.88
N PRO A 145 18.80 10.59 -15.11
CA PRO A 145 17.48 10.67 -15.75
C PRO A 145 16.41 9.92 -14.97
N VAL A 146 16.70 8.69 -14.50
CA VAL A 146 15.73 7.90 -13.73
C VAL A 146 15.60 8.41 -12.29
N LEU A 147 16.70 8.87 -11.67
CA LEU A 147 16.64 9.51 -10.36
C LEU A 147 15.77 10.77 -10.38
N LEU A 148 15.96 11.65 -11.39
CA LEU A 148 15.14 12.85 -11.57
C LEU A 148 13.68 12.49 -11.88
N GLN A 149 13.43 11.46 -12.68
CA GLN A 149 12.09 10.96 -12.94
C GLN A 149 11.36 10.66 -11.61
N HIS A 150 12.01 9.95 -10.68
CA HIS A 150 11.41 9.64 -9.38
C HIS A 150 11.27 10.88 -8.48
N LEU A 151 12.27 11.74 -8.40
CA LEU A 151 12.24 12.93 -7.55
C LEU A 151 11.23 13.99 -8.03
N LEU A 152 10.95 14.05 -9.33
CA LEU A 152 9.99 14.99 -9.91
C LEU A 152 8.55 14.47 -9.89
N SER A 153 8.33 13.18 -9.68
CA SER A 153 6.99 12.61 -9.49
C SER A 153 6.31 13.20 -8.26
N TRP A 154 5.00 13.35 -8.27
CA TRP A 154 4.24 13.70 -7.06
C TRP A 154 4.09 12.51 -6.10
N ARG A 155 4.35 11.30 -6.58
CA ARG A 155 4.11 10.05 -5.86
C ARG A 155 5.18 9.82 -4.79
N SER A 156 4.82 9.97 -3.53
CA SER A 156 5.75 9.84 -2.40
C SER A 156 6.45 8.47 -2.32
N SER A 157 5.82 7.39 -2.80
CA SER A 157 6.43 6.07 -2.85
C SER A 157 7.67 6.00 -3.77
N GLU A 158 7.80 6.91 -4.73
CA GLU A 158 8.97 6.99 -5.61
C GLU A 158 10.15 7.73 -4.97
N TRP A 159 9.91 8.48 -3.90
CA TRP A 159 10.94 9.22 -3.16
C TRP A 159 11.62 8.39 -2.08
N THR A 160 11.27 7.11 -1.97
CA THR A 160 11.77 6.25 -0.90
C THR A 160 12.49 5.02 -1.43
N ILE A 161 13.43 4.49 -0.63
CA ILE A 161 14.13 3.24 -0.94
C ILE A 161 13.32 1.99 -0.60
N TYR A 162 12.16 2.13 0.04
CA TYR A 162 11.33 0.99 0.47
C TYR A 162 10.60 0.29 -0.67
N PHE A 163 10.51 0.95 -1.82
CA PHE A 163 9.85 0.41 -3.00
C PHE A 163 10.86 0.03 -4.09
N HIS A 164 10.43 -0.79 -5.01
CA HIS A 164 11.24 -1.32 -6.12
C HIS A 164 11.81 -0.26 -7.08
N TYR A 165 11.37 0.99 -6.97
CA TYR A 165 11.81 2.11 -7.83
C TYR A 165 13.31 2.40 -7.70
N ALA A 166 13.92 2.15 -6.55
CA ALA A 166 15.35 2.30 -6.33
C ALA A 166 16.20 1.21 -7.00
N ALA A 167 15.62 0.05 -7.32
CA ALA A 167 16.36 -1.12 -7.82
C ALA A 167 17.23 -0.85 -9.06
N PRO A 168 16.78 -0.09 -10.08
CA PRO A 168 17.62 0.23 -11.24
C PRO A 168 18.82 1.12 -10.93
N LEU A 169 18.76 1.89 -9.84
CA LEU A 169 19.81 2.83 -9.45
C LEU A 169 20.92 2.14 -8.64
N LEU A 170 20.60 1.12 -7.86
CA LEU A 170 21.55 0.43 -6.98
C LEU A 170 22.82 -0.03 -7.69
N PRO A 171 22.79 -0.72 -8.86
CA PRO A 171 24.01 -1.14 -9.56
C PRO A 171 24.92 0.02 -9.91
N LEU A 172 24.37 1.19 -10.27
CA LEU A 172 25.15 2.36 -10.66
C LEU A 172 25.86 2.98 -9.44
N PHE A 173 25.18 3.02 -8.29
CA PHE A 173 25.78 3.48 -7.04
C PHE A 173 26.88 2.53 -6.54
N TRP A 174 26.69 1.21 -6.69
CA TRP A 174 27.72 0.22 -6.41
C TRP A 174 28.97 0.37 -7.30
N ILE A 175 28.76 0.61 -8.59
CA ILE A 175 29.88 0.85 -9.50
C ILE A 175 30.61 2.15 -9.15
N ALA A 176 29.85 3.22 -8.88
CA ALA A 176 30.42 4.51 -8.44
C ALA A 176 31.23 4.33 -7.17
N LEU A 177 30.72 3.58 -6.18
CA LEU A 177 31.45 3.24 -4.96
C LEU A 177 32.75 2.48 -5.26
N ALA A 178 32.69 1.41 -6.05
CA ALA A 178 33.85 0.59 -6.39
C ALA A 178 34.96 1.42 -7.08
N GLU A 179 34.59 2.30 -8.00
CA GLU A 179 35.55 3.20 -8.65
C GLU A 179 36.13 4.24 -7.70
N SER A 180 35.31 4.78 -6.80
CA SER A 180 35.78 5.74 -5.80
C SER A 180 36.79 5.10 -4.85
N LEU A 181 36.52 3.88 -4.38
CA LEU A 181 37.46 3.11 -3.56
C LEU A 181 38.76 2.78 -4.34
N ALA A 182 38.65 2.33 -5.59
CA ALA A 182 39.79 2.06 -6.44
C ALA A 182 40.63 3.33 -6.73
N ALA A 183 39.97 4.47 -6.93
CA ALA A 183 40.64 5.75 -7.11
C ALA A 183 41.40 6.20 -5.86
N LEU A 184 40.81 5.95 -4.67
CA LEU A 184 41.42 6.23 -3.39
C LEU A 184 42.63 5.34 -3.13
N ASP A 185 42.55 4.04 -3.46
CA ASP A 185 43.65 3.08 -3.29
C ASP A 185 44.87 3.42 -4.15
N ARG A 186 44.67 4.01 -5.32
CA ARG A 186 45.75 4.45 -6.23
C ARG A 186 46.44 5.74 -5.75
N ARG A 187 45.93 6.44 -4.73
CA ARG A 187 46.53 7.69 -4.25
C ARG A 187 47.61 7.42 -3.19
N PRO A 188 48.93 7.65 -3.51
CA PRO A 188 50.01 7.29 -2.59
C PRO A 188 50.00 8.06 -1.28
N LYS A 189 49.38 9.27 -1.26
CA LYS A 189 49.28 10.13 -0.08
C LYS A 189 48.24 9.68 0.96
N VAL A 190 47.37 8.72 0.61
CA VAL A 190 46.34 8.21 1.51
C VAL A 190 46.96 7.15 2.43
N PRO A 191 46.83 7.25 3.75
CA PRO A 191 47.37 6.27 4.70
C PRO A 191 46.85 4.86 4.45
N LEU A 192 47.68 3.86 4.61
CA LEU A 192 47.33 2.46 4.39
C LEU A 192 46.16 2.00 5.29
N THR A 193 46.12 2.51 6.51
CA THR A 193 45.04 2.26 7.48
C THR A 193 43.69 2.70 6.94
N LEU A 194 43.61 3.88 6.30
CA LEU A 194 42.39 4.39 5.70
C LEU A 194 42.00 3.58 4.44
N ARG A 195 42.97 3.21 3.59
CA ARG A 195 42.69 2.39 2.40
C ARG A 195 42.10 1.03 2.76
N ARG A 196 42.59 0.38 3.82
CA ARG A 196 42.10 -0.92 4.30
C ARG A 196 40.85 -0.79 5.17
N GLY A 197 40.77 0.24 5.98
CA GLY A 197 39.64 0.43 6.91
C GLY A 197 38.36 0.91 6.23
N LEU A 198 38.47 1.74 5.19
CA LEU A 198 37.31 2.33 4.54
C LEU A 198 36.35 1.31 3.90
N PRO A 199 36.82 0.27 3.16
CA PRO A 199 35.94 -0.78 2.64
C PRO A 199 35.21 -1.54 3.76
N LEU A 200 35.90 -1.82 4.88
CA LEU A 200 35.28 -2.48 6.04
C LEU A 200 34.22 -1.59 6.69
N LEU A 201 34.48 -0.29 6.78
CA LEU A 201 33.51 0.68 7.31
C LEU A 201 32.28 0.75 6.38
N VAL A 202 32.46 0.75 5.05
CA VAL A 202 31.34 0.70 4.09
C VAL A 202 30.51 -0.57 4.29
N VAL A 203 31.14 -1.74 4.46
CA VAL A 203 30.41 -2.98 4.74
C VAL A 203 29.63 -2.84 6.04
N ALA A 204 30.24 -2.32 7.10
CA ALA A 204 29.57 -2.13 8.39
C ALA A 204 28.36 -1.17 8.26
N THR A 205 28.53 -0.04 7.56
CA THR A 205 27.42 0.92 7.35
C THR A 205 26.31 0.36 6.46
N CYS A 206 26.63 -0.49 5.48
CA CYS A 206 25.64 -1.21 4.67
C CYS A 206 24.85 -2.21 5.53
N VAL A 207 25.51 -2.96 6.42
CA VAL A 207 24.83 -3.89 7.35
C VAL A 207 23.93 -3.13 8.30
N VAL A 208 24.43 -2.05 8.90
CA VAL A 208 23.61 -1.18 9.79
C VAL A 208 22.44 -0.58 9.02
N GLY A 209 22.69 -0.06 7.82
CA GLY A 209 21.63 0.47 6.95
C GLY A 209 20.56 -0.58 6.61
N GLN A 210 20.97 -1.82 6.36
CA GLN A 210 20.06 -2.94 6.08
C GLN A 210 19.18 -3.28 7.30
N ILE A 211 19.70 -3.13 8.52
CA ILE A 211 18.95 -3.38 9.75
C ILE A 211 17.98 -2.22 10.04
N ILE A 212 18.44 -0.98 9.92
CA ILE A 212 17.67 0.22 10.32
C ILE A 212 16.64 0.62 9.26
N VAL A 213 17.04 0.64 7.99
CA VAL A 213 16.26 1.19 6.87
C VAL A 213 15.84 0.09 5.89
N GLY A 214 16.53 -1.03 5.86
CA GLY A 214 16.26 -2.15 4.96
C GLY A 214 15.14 -3.07 5.47
N PRO A 215 14.77 -4.07 4.69
CA PRO A 215 13.68 -5.00 5.00
C PRO A 215 13.98 -5.97 6.15
N SER A 216 15.24 -6.06 6.62
CA SER A 216 15.65 -7.06 7.63
C SER A 216 14.89 -6.92 8.94
N GLY A 217 14.68 -5.70 9.43
CA GLY A 217 13.88 -5.45 10.63
C GLY A 217 12.45 -5.95 10.49
N GLY A 218 11.82 -5.68 9.36
CA GLY A 218 10.47 -6.15 9.04
C GLY A 218 10.40 -7.68 8.91
N ILE A 219 11.39 -8.30 8.28
CA ILE A 219 11.47 -9.77 8.15
C ILE A 219 11.59 -10.43 9.53
N ILE A 220 12.46 -9.90 10.39
CA ILE A 220 12.64 -10.42 11.76
C ILE A 220 11.34 -10.27 12.56
N ALA A 221 10.73 -9.08 12.54
CA ALA A 221 9.45 -8.82 13.20
C ALA A 221 8.34 -9.74 12.68
N THR A 222 8.27 -9.95 11.35
CA THR A 222 7.32 -10.88 10.72
C THR A 222 7.57 -12.31 11.17
N ALA A 223 8.83 -12.76 11.22
CA ALA A 223 9.19 -14.10 11.67
C ALA A 223 8.84 -14.31 13.15
N GLN A 224 9.09 -13.32 14.02
CA GLN A 224 8.70 -13.34 15.41
C GLN A 224 7.18 -13.40 15.61
N ASN A 225 6.44 -12.61 14.84
CA ASN A 225 4.99 -12.54 14.89
C ASN A 225 4.31 -13.72 14.16
N TRP A 226 5.03 -14.47 13.33
CA TRP A 226 4.46 -15.56 12.54
C TRP A 226 3.74 -16.62 13.38
N ARG A 227 4.29 -16.96 14.52
CA ARG A 227 3.69 -17.92 15.47
C ARG A 227 2.42 -17.35 16.10
N ASN A 228 2.44 -16.06 16.45
CA ASN A 228 1.34 -15.39 17.15
C ASN A 228 0.15 -15.05 16.23
N THR A 229 0.33 -15.11 14.91
CA THR A 229 -0.73 -14.82 13.92
C THR A 229 -1.30 -16.08 13.26
N GLY A 230 -1.06 -17.26 13.82
CA GLY A 230 -1.51 -18.52 13.26
C GLY A 230 -3.03 -18.60 13.09
N GLU A 231 -3.77 -18.21 14.12
CA GLU A 231 -5.23 -18.18 14.10
C GLU A 231 -5.80 -17.14 13.10
N ASP A 232 -5.21 -15.95 13.06
CA ASP A 232 -5.60 -14.92 12.11
C ASP A 232 -5.40 -15.39 10.67
N ARG A 233 -4.28 -16.07 10.39
CA ARG A 233 -4.02 -16.65 9.06
C ARG A 233 -5.01 -17.77 8.73
N ALA A 234 -5.30 -18.64 9.68
CA ALA A 234 -6.28 -19.72 9.49
C ALA A 234 -7.68 -19.15 9.18
N ARG A 235 -8.10 -18.11 9.91
CA ARG A 235 -9.36 -17.41 9.71
C ARG A 235 -9.40 -16.75 8.32
N ARG A 236 -8.36 -16.02 7.92
CA ARG A 236 -8.26 -15.41 6.58
C ARG A 236 -8.29 -16.45 5.48
N ALA A 237 -7.57 -17.55 5.64
CA ALA A 237 -7.58 -18.66 4.70
C ALA A 237 -8.95 -19.34 4.61
N ASP A 238 -9.68 -19.44 5.71
CA ASP A 238 -11.03 -19.97 5.74
C ASP A 238 -12.00 -19.10 4.93
N PHE A 239 -11.96 -17.78 5.10
CA PHE A 239 -12.77 -16.84 4.31
C PHE A 239 -12.47 -16.93 2.81
N ILE A 240 -11.19 -17.06 2.42
CA ILE A 240 -10.79 -17.24 1.02
C ILE A 240 -11.38 -18.55 0.45
N ARG A 241 -11.31 -19.66 1.21
CA ARG A 241 -11.84 -20.97 0.77
C ARG A 241 -13.35 -21.01 0.57
N ARG A 242 -14.10 -20.13 1.25
CA ARG A 242 -15.55 -20.02 1.09
C ARG A 242 -15.96 -19.39 -0.25
N ILE A 243 -15.04 -18.74 -0.96
CA ILE A 243 -15.28 -18.16 -2.26
C ILE A 243 -15.03 -19.23 -3.33
N PRO A 244 -16.05 -19.75 -4.05
CA PRO A 244 -15.89 -20.82 -5.00
C PRO A 244 -14.87 -20.47 -6.10
N PRO A 245 -14.14 -21.45 -6.66
CA PRO A 245 -13.32 -21.23 -7.84
C PRO A 245 -14.18 -20.71 -8.99
N GLY A 246 -13.70 -19.67 -9.69
CA GLY A 246 -14.42 -19.08 -10.83
C GLY A 246 -15.52 -18.07 -10.49
N ALA A 247 -15.97 -18.00 -9.23
CA ALA A 247 -16.94 -16.98 -8.82
C ALA A 247 -16.39 -15.57 -8.99
N SER A 248 -17.22 -14.62 -9.43
CA SER A 248 -16.86 -13.21 -9.53
C SER A 248 -16.74 -12.60 -8.13
N VAL A 249 -15.62 -11.87 -7.86
CA VAL A 249 -15.37 -11.35 -6.53
C VAL A 249 -14.69 -9.97 -6.55
N VAL A 250 -15.11 -9.14 -5.62
CA VAL A 250 -14.39 -7.91 -5.22
C VAL A 250 -13.65 -8.20 -3.93
N ALA A 251 -12.35 -7.90 -3.86
CA ALA A 251 -11.53 -8.17 -2.68
C ALA A 251 -10.50 -7.07 -2.41
N PRO A 252 -10.02 -6.92 -1.14
CA PRO A 252 -8.95 -5.99 -0.79
C PRO A 252 -7.61 -6.41 -1.41
N LEU A 253 -6.70 -5.45 -1.57
CA LEU A 253 -5.38 -5.65 -2.20
C LEU A 253 -4.59 -6.85 -1.67
N PRO A 254 -4.48 -7.10 -0.35
CA PRO A 254 -3.70 -8.23 0.17
C PRO A 254 -4.21 -9.61 -0.26
N TYR A 255 -5.46 -9.71 -0.68
CA TYR A 255 -6.10 -10.98 -1.02
C TYR A 255 -6.18 -11.25 -2.53
N LEU A 256 -5.90 -10.25 -3.37
CA LEU A 256 -6.01 -10.41 -4.83
C LEU A 256 -5.10 -11.51 -5.38
N SER A 257 -3.89 -11.67 -4.84
CA SER A 257 -2.98 -12.73 -5.27
C SER A 257 -3.50 -14.14 -4.95
N HIS A 258 -4.20 -14.30 -3.82
CA HIS A 258 -4.81 -15.59 -3.44
C HIS A 258 -6.06 -15.93 -4.26
N LEU A 259 -6.66 -14.94 -4.91
CA LEU A 259 -7.86 -15.06 -5.71
C LEU A 259 -7.58 -14.90 -7.21
N ALA A 260 -6.31 -14.84 -7.64
CA ALA A 260 -5.91 -14.44 -8.99
C ALA A 260 -6.33 -15.40 -10.12
N MET A 261 -6.65 -16.67 -9.81
CA MET A 261 -7.06 -17.67 -10.82
C MET A 261 -8.55 -17.56 -11.17
N ARG A 262 -9.02 -16.32 -11.45
CA ARG A 262 -10.44 -16.00 -11.76
C ARG A 262 -10.51 -15.03 -12.93
N GLU A 263 -11.50 -15.17 -13.75
CA GLU A 263 -11.74 -14.23 -14.85
C GLU A 263 -12.24 -12.87 -14.35
N HIS A 264 -13.10 -12.88 -13.32
CA HIS A 264 -13.73 -11.68 -12.78
C HIS A 264 -13.27 -11.41 -11.34
N LEU A 265 -12.09 -10.83 -11.23
CA LEU A 265 -11.50 -10.38 -9.96
C LEU A 265 -11.33 -8.86 -9.96
N PHE A 266 -11.94 -8.19 -8.98
CA PHE A 266 -11.93 -6.73 -8.89
C PHE A 266 -11.36 -6.28 -7.56
N SER A 267 -10.70 -5.12 -7.57
CA SER A 267 -10.10 -4.54 -6.37
C SER A 267 -11.08 -3.66 -5.62
N LEU A 268 -11.37 -4.01 -4.37
CA LEU A 268 -12.14 -3.16 -3.45
C LEU A 268 -11.49 -1.78 -3.26
N HIS A 269 -10.16 -1.74 -3.26
CA HIS A 269 -9.39 -0.51 -3.16
C HIS A 269 -9.76 0.53 -4.23
N TYR A 270 -9.94 0.13 -5.49
CA TYR A 270 -10.30 1.06 -6.55
C TYR A 270 -11.76 1.54 -6.46
N ILE A 271 -12.65 0.67 -6.02
CA ILE A 271 -14.04 1.05 -5.76
C ILE A 271 -14.11 2.14 -4.70
N LEU A 272 -13.43 1.91 -3.56
CA LEU A 272 -13.42 2.85 -2.44
C LEU A 272 -12.69 4.16 -2.73
N LYS A 273 -11.78 4.13 -3.69
CA LYS A 273 -11.05 5.32 -4.12
C LYS A 273 -11.81 6.15 -5.16
N GLY A 274 -12.67 5.52 -5.92
CA GLY A 274 -13.41 6.14 -7.02
C GLY A 274 -12.53 6.56 -8.20
N LEU A 275 -11.23 6.25 -8.18
CA LEU A 275 -10.25 6.65 -9.18
C LEU A 275 -9.41 5.46 -9.63
N LYS A 276 -9.04 5.42 -10.91
CA LYS A 276 -8.02 4.50 -11.41
C LYS A 276 -6.66 4.90 -10.85
N THR A 277 -5.85 3.92 -10.46
CA THR A 277 -4.49 4.18 -10.00
C THR A 277 -3.69 4.91 -11.08
N LEU A 278 -2.90 5.90 -10.68
CA LEU A 278 -2.04 6.70 -11.57
C LEU A 278 -2.78 7.54 -12.63
N SER A 279 -4.12 7.64 -12.55
CA SER A 279 -4.88 8.48 -13.47
C SER A 279 -5.86 9.36 -12.70
N ARG A 280 -6.33 10.43 -13.36
CA ARG A 280 -7.43 11.27 -12.88
C ARG A 280 -8.79 10.71 -13.28
N SER A 281 -8.80 9.62 -14.03
CA SER A 281 -10.02 9.01 -14.53
C SER A 281 -10.80 8.37 -13.39
N ARG A 282 -12.11 8.60 -13.41
CA ARG A 282 -13.02 7.91 -12.49
C ARG A 282 -12.91 6.41 -12.70
N TYR A 283 -12.88 5.67 -11.60
CA TYR A 283 -13.01 4.22 -11.66
C TYR A 283 -14.49 3.87 -11.84
N GLU A 284 -14.80 3.20 -12.92
CA GLU A 284 -16.13 2.66 -13.13
C GLU A 284 -16.29 1.40 -12.27
N PRO A 285 -17.32 1.34 -11.42
CA PRO A 285 -17.58 0.15 -10.62
C PRO A 285 -17.71 -1.07 -11.54
N PRO A 286 -17.18 -2.22 -11.12
CA PRO A 286 -17.36 -3.45 -11.86
C PRO A 286 -18.85 -3.84 -11.96
N PRO A 287 -19.21 -4.72 -12.91
CA PRO A 287 -20.54 -5.30 -12.93
C PRO A 287 -20.87 -6.00 -11.61
N PRO A 288 -22.13 -6.33 -11.35
CA PRO A 288 -22.52 -7.09 -10.17
C PRO A 288 -21.67 -8.33 -9.98
N THR A 289 -21.05 -8.46 -8.81
CA THR A 289 -20.24 -9.61 -8.43
C THR A 289 -21.00 -10.53 -7.49
N GLU A 290 -20.72 -11.82 -7.53
CA GLU A 290 -21.33 -12.80 -6.64
C GLU A 290 -20.85 -12.66 -5.20
N PHE A 291 -19.59 -12.23 -5.03
CA PHE A 291 -18.98 -12.08 -3.71
C PHE A 291 -18.31 -10.71 -3.56
N VAL A 292 -18.37 -10.18 -2.32
CA VAL A 292 -17.58 -9.02 -1.87
C VAL A 292 -16.89 -9.42 -0.58
N PHE A 293 -15.55 -9.42 -0.60
CA PHE A 293 -14.74 -9.69 0.57
C PHE A 293 -14.17 -8.39 1.12
N ILE A 294 -14.31 -8.15 2.42
CA ILE A 294 -13.87 -6.93 3.10
C ILE A 294 -13.00 -7.31 4.29
N ASP A 295 -11.84 -6.68 4.39
CA ASP A 295 -10.99 -6.69 5.58
C ASP A 295 -10.91 -5.26 6.10
N TYR A 296 -11.59 -4.97 7.20
CA TYR A 296 -11.63 -3.62 7.78
C TYR A 296 -10.31 -3.19 8.41
N ASN A 297 -9.35 -4.07 8.57
CA ASN A 297 -7.98 -3.76 8.98
C ASN A 297 -7.02 -3.55 7.80
N ASP A 298 -7.51 -3.59 6.56
CA ASP A 298 -6.70 -3.22 5.40
C ASP A 298 -6.57 -1.70 5.29
N ASP A 299 -5.52 -1.17 5.91
CA ASP A 299 -5.22 0.26 5.91
C ASP A 299 -5.02 0.83 4.49
N ALA A 300 -4.44 0.03 3.58
CA ALA A 300 -4.23 0.46 2.20
C ALA A 300 -5.56 0.74 1.48
N THR A 301 -6.61 0.00 1.83
CA THR A 301 -7.95 0.16 1.26
C THR A 301 -8.74 1.26 1.98
N PHE A 302 -8.68 1.32 3.32
CA PHE A 302 -9.53 2.21 4.11
C PHE A 302 -8.84 3.48 4.62
N ASP A 303 -7.50 3.64 4.48
CA ASP A 303 -6.79 4.88 4.77
C ASP A 303 -6.50 5.71 3.51
N PRO A 304 -7.34 6.65 3.12
CA PRO A 304 -7.09 7.53 1.99
C PRO A 304 -5.92 8.51 2.23
N GLY A 305 -5.50 8.68 3.49
CA GLY A 305 -4.42 9.61 3.85
C GLY A 305 -3.02 9.02 3.83
N ALA A 306 -2.83 7.75 3.54
CA ALA A 306 -1.54 7.06 3.55
C ALA A 306 -0.62 7.40 2.36
N GLY A 307 -0.72 8.58 1.79
CA GLY A 307 0.25 9.11 0.81
C GLY A 307 0.10 8.60 -0.62
N TYR A 308 -0.92 7.81 -0.92
CA TYR A 308 -1.17 7.31 -2.27
C TYR A 308 -1.95 8.28 -3.17
N TYR A 309 -2.35 9.44 -2.65
CA TYR A 309 -3.17 10.41 -3.37
C TYR A 309 -2.43 11.68 -3.71
N HIS A 310 -2.61 12.09 -4.95
CA HIS A 310 -2.33 13.44 -5.36
C HIS A 310 -3.27 14.40 -4.61
N PRO A 311 -2.77 15.48 -3.98
CA PRO A 311 -3.62 16.46 -3.31
C PRO A 311 -4.74 17.04 -4.19
N ALA A 312 -4.50 17.13 -5.51
CA ALA A 312 -5.50 17.56 -6.50
C ALA A 312 -6.56 16.50 -6.82
N MET A 313 -6.38 15.25 -6.39
CA MET A 313 -7.35 14.18 -6.66
C MET A 313 -8.55 14.16 -5.71
N LYS A 314 -8.62 15.07 -4.74
CA LYS A 314 -9.85 15.30 -3.97
C LYS A 314 -10.97 15.87 -4.82
N THR A 315 -10.63 16.38 -6.00
CA THR A 315 -11.58 16.90 -6.97
C THR A 315 -11.30 16.28 -8.33
N VAL A 316 -12.21 15.44 -8.81
CA VAL A 316 -12.26 14.98 -10.21
C VAL A 316 -13.31 15.81 -10.90
N ASP A 317 -12.95 16.49 -11.97
CA ASP A 317 -13.87 17.36 -12.74
C ASP A 317 -14.61 18.37 -11.85
N ASP A 318 -13.87 19.05 -10.93
CA ASP A 318 -14.41 19.99 -9.93
C ASP A 318 -15.42 19.38 -8.94
N ARG A 319 -15.55 18.06 -8.89
CA ARG A 319 -16.40 17.36 -7.94
C ARG A 319 -15.56 16.77 -6.81
N VAL A 320 -16.03 16.95 -5.60
CA VAL A 320 -15.46 16.30 -4.40
C VAL A 320 -15.65 14.79 -4.53
N VAL A 321 -14.57 14.01 -4.43
CA VAL A 321 -14.67 12.54 -4.39
C VAL A 321 -15.34 12.16 -3.08
N PRO A 322 -16.44 11.39 -3.11
CA PRO A 322 -17.12 10.93 -1.90
C PRO A 322 -16.20 10.16 -0.95
N SER A 323 -16.58 10.06 0.32
CA SER A 323 -15.86 9.20 1.26
C SER A 323 -15.83 7.74 0.78
N SER A 324 -14.79 7.01 1.18
CA SER A 324 -14.63 5.59 0.80
C SER A 324 -15.84 4.75 1.23
N GLU A 325 -16.39 5.05 2.39
CA GLU A 325 -17.57 4.35 2.93
C GLU A 325 -18.82 4.63 2.09
N LYS A 326 -19.01 5.86 1.62
CA LYS A 326 -20.11 6.21 0.74
C LYS A 326 -20.00 5.48 -0.60
N LEU A 327 -18.81 5.42 -1.18
CA LEU A 327 -18.55 4.68 -2.42
C LEU A 327 -18.81 3.18 -2.26
N LEU A 328 -18.44 2.60 -1.12
CA LEU A 328 -18.73 1.21 -0.81
C LEU A 328 -20.23 0.97 -0.72
N HIS A 329 -20.93 1.85 -0.03
CA HIS A 329 -22.40 1.76 0.08
C HIS A 329 -23.09 1.91 -1.28
N GLU A 330 -22.67 2.85 -2.10
CA GLU A 330 -23.18 3.02 -3.46
C GLU A 330 -22.91 1.78 -4.32
N PHE A 331 -21.72 1.16 -4.17
CA PHE A 331 -21.37 -0.07 -4.89
C PHE A 331 -22.21 -1.26 -4.46
N LEU A 332 -22.42 -1.44 -3.15
CA LEU A 332 -23.26 -2.52 -2.63
C LEU A 332 -24.72 -2.34 -3.02
N GLY A 333 -25.18 -1.07 -3.10
CA GLY A 333 -26.48 -0.69 -3.64
C GLY A 333 -27.67 -1.37 -2.96
N ASN A 334 -28.77 -1.47 -3.70
CA ASN A 334 -30.04 -2.08 -3.25
C ASN A 334 -30.07 -3.60 -3.49
N ARG A 335 -28.94 -4.29 -3.38
CA ARG A 335 -28.84 -5.74 -3.58
C ARG A 335 -28.96 -6.44 -2.25
N SER A 336 -29.57 -7.61 -2.26
CA SER A 336 -29.64 -8.46 -1.07
C SER A 336 -28.35 -9.29 -0.94
N TRP A 337 -27.78 -9.28 0.24
CA TRP A 337 -26.54 -9.95 0.56
C TRP A 337 -26.69 -10.86 1.77
N SER A 338 -26.20 -12.09 1.66
CA SER A 338 -25.91 -12.92 2.82
C SER A 338 -24.58 -12.49 3.43
N VAL A 339 -24.56 -12.20 4.72
CA VAL A 339 -23.38 -11.64 5.42
C VAL A 339 -22.76 -12.71 6.29
N ASN A 340 -21.49 -13.02 6.04
CA ASN A 340 -20.68 -13.86 6.90
C ASN A 340 -19.50 -13.04 7.44
N SER A 341 -19.42 -12.85 8.73
CA SER A 341 -18.40 -12.02 9.35
C SER A 341 -17.71 -12.71 10.51
N SER A 342 -16.45 -12.39 10.70
CA SER A 342 -15.68 -12.77 11.88
C SER A 342 -14.66 -11.67 12.17
N ASN A 343 -14.84 -10.98 13.29
CA ASN A 343 -14.04 -9.83 13.68
C ASN A 343 -13.96 -8.78 12.54
N GLU A 344 -12.77 -8.50 12.04
CA GLU A 344 -12.52 -7.53 10.96
C GLU A 344 -12.87 -8.02 9.55
N LEU A 345 -13.13 -9.33 9.38
CA LEU A 345 -13.40 -9.91 8.06
C LEU A 345 -14.90 -10.01 7.80
N THR A 346 -15.32 -9.63 6.62
CA THR A 346 -16.71 -9.76 6.15
C THR A 346 -16.72 -10.31 4.73
N LEU A 347 -17.47 -11.38 4.51
CA LEU A 347 -17.77 -11.94 3.21
C LEU A 347 -19.25 -11.73 2.94
N LEU A 348 -19.55 -10.98 1.90
CA LEU A 348 -20.90 -10.78 1.37
C LEU A 348 -21.09 -11.72 0.17
N GLN A 349 -22.16 -12.46 0.16
CA GLN A 349 -22.59 -13.28 -0.98
C GLN A 349 -23.92 -12.74 -1.50
N GLN A 350 -23.99 -12.42 -2.78
CA GLN A 350 -25.22 -11.94 -3.39
C GLN A 350 -26.28 -13.05 -3.36
N THR A 351 -27.42 -12.75 -2.73
CA THR A 351 -28.60 -13.62 -2.77
C THR A 351 -29.49 -13.15 -3.91
N GLY A 352 -30.05 -14.08 -4.69
CA GLY A 352 -31.01 -13.74 -5.75
C GLY A 352 -32.17 -12.94 -5.18
N ALA A 353 -32.73 -12.03 -5.97
CA ALA A 353 -33.92 -11.26 -5.57
C ALA A 353 -35.06 -12.20 -5.15
N GLY A 354 -35.34 -12.24 -3.86
CA GLY A 354 -36.51 -12.91 -3.33
C GLY A 354 -36.23 -13.98 -2.29
N THR A 355 -36.13 -13.55 -1.03
CA THR A 355 -36.77 -14.23 0.11
C THR A 355 -36.89 -13.18 1.22
N ASP A 356 -38.12 -12.83 1.49
CA ASP A 356 -38.52 -12.02 2.64
C ASP A 356 -38.05 -12.69 3.93
N SER A 357 -37.10 -12.09 4.61
CA SER A 357 -36.79 -12.43 6.00
C SER A 357 -37.71 -11.64 6.90
N THR A 358 -38.72 -12.31 7.40
CA THR A 358 -39.65 -11.85 8.42
C THR A 358 -38.91 -11.38 9.68
N SER A 359 -38.96 -10.09 9.94
CA SER A 359 -38.46 -9.49 11.17
C SER A 359 -39.41 -9.79 12.32
N SER A 360 -38.96 -10.52 13.34
CA SER A 360 -39.66 -10.65 14.61
C SER A 360 -39.54 -9.34 15.42
N SER A 361 -40.66 -8.70 15.68
CA SER A 361 -40.74 -7.49 16.51
C SER A 361 -40.53 -7.83 17.99
N GLY A 362 -39.42 -7.41 18.58
CA GLY A 362 -39.24 -7.31 20.03
C GLY A 362 -39.47 -5.90 20.53
N THR A 363 -40.08 -5.77 21.68
CA THR A 363 -40.46 -4.51 22.33
C THR A 363 -39.26 -3.62 22.62
N ILE A 364 -39.34 -2.35 22.24
CA ILE A 364 -38.29 -1.36 22.32
C ILE A 364 -38.38 -0.58 23.61
N GLU A 365 -37.35 -0.61 24.46
CA GLU A 365 -37.13 0.38 25.52
C GLU A 365 -36.31 1.56 24.97
N THR A 366 -36.84 2.75 25.12
CA THR A 366 -36.24 4.01 24.66
C THR A 366 -35.24 4.53 25.68
N LEU A 367 -33.95 4.63 25.28
CA LEU A 367 -32.89 5.32 26.02
C LEU A 367 -32.74 6.79 25.57
N PRO A 368 -32.24 7.69 26.46
CA PRO A 368 -32.25 9.13 26.23
C PRO A 368 -31.40 9.57 25.02
N ALA A 369 -31.89 10.56 24.32
CA ALA A 369 -31.62 10.91 22.93
C ALA A 369 -30.35 11.74 22.65
N ASP A 370 -29.43 11.98 23.59
CA ASP A 370 -28.64 13.20 23.50
C ASP A 370 -27.16 13.09 23.03
N GLN A 371 -26.57 11.92 22.82
CA GLN A 371 -25.14 11.90 22.48
C GLN A 371 -24.63 10.81 21.51
N THR A 372 -25.46 9.97 20.93
CA THR A 372 -24.95 8.90 20.06
C THR A 372 -25.48 9.02 18.63
N ALA A 373 -24.58 8.86 17.65
CA ALA A 373 -24.94 8.78 16.23
C ALA A 373 -25.84 7.56 15.92
N ALA A 374 -25.94 6.62 16.86
CA ALA A 374 -26.72 5.39 16.73
C ALA A 374 -27.32 4.96 18.09
N THR A 375 -28.48 4.35 18.05
CA THR A 375 -29.17 3.77 19.23
C THR A 375 -29.21 2.25 19.08
N LEU A 376 -28.77 1.52 20.10
CA LEU A 376 -28.92 0.07 20.16
C LEU A 376 -30.38 -0.29 20.32
N LEU A 377 -30.90 -1.10 19.40
CA LEU A 377 -32.29 -1.60 19.45
C LEU A 377 -32.39 -2.98 20.09
N ALA A 378 -31.44 -3.84 19.74
CA ALA A 378 -31.39 -5.21 20.24
C ALA A 378 -29.94 -5.71 20.30
N CYS A 379 -29.69 -6.55 21.29
CA CYS A 379 -28.42 -7.31 21.37
C CYS A 379 -28.76 -8.74 21.79
N THR A 380 -28.37 -9.72 20.98
CA THR A 380 -28.50 -11.14 21.29
C THR A 380 -27.13 -11.79 21.26
N LYS A 381 -26.89 -12.70 22.17
CA LYS A 381 -25.66 -13.49 22.27
C LYS A 381 -25.99 -14.97 22.15
N SER A 382 -25.18 -15.73 21.45
CA SER A 382 -25.33 -17.20 21.37
C SER A 382 -25.05 -17.89 22.70
N GLY A 383 -24.51 -17.15 23.67
CA GLY A 383 -24.20 -17.60 25.04
C GLY A 383 -23.40 -16.55 25.79
N ASP A 384 -23.11 -16.79 27.06
CA ASP A 384 -22.31 -15.89 27.90
C ASP A 384 -20.88 -16.40 28.10
N ILE A 385 -20.53 -17.53 27.50
CA ILE A 385 -19.21 -18.13 27.63
C ILE A 385 -18.54 -18.24 26.25
N LEU A 386 -17.41 -17.57 26.09
CA LEU A 386 -16.54 -17.74 24.93
C LEU A 386 -15.72 -19.01 25.09
N SER A 387 -16.07 -20.04 24.35
CA SER A 387 -15.38 -21.32 24.28
C SER A 387 -14.60 -21.46 22.97
N ALA A 388 -13.93 -22.61 22.78
CA ALA A 388 -13.20 -22.93 21.55
C ALA A 388 -14.08 -22.84 20.28
N GLY A 389 -15.41 -23.03 20.39
CA GLY A 389 -16.34 -22.89 19.28
C GLY A 389 -16.67 -21.46 18.87
N GLY A 390 -16.19 -20.49 19.63
CA GLY A 390 -16.53 -19.07 19.42
C GLY A 390 -17.87 -18.66 20.06
N LEU A 391 -18.17 -17.38 19.97
CA LEU A 391 -19.41 -16.76 20.44
C LEU A 391 -19.93 -15.81 19.36
N GLU A 392 -21.22 -15.84 19.11
CA GLU A 392 -21.87 -14.87 18.21
C GLU A 392 -22.62 -13.81 19.04
N ILE A 393 -22.36 -12.55 18.72
CA ILE A 393 -23.09 -11.39 19.25
C ILE A 393 -23.73 -10.70 18.05
N THR A 394 -25.06 -10.63 18.04
CA THR A 394 -25.82 -9.90 17.04
C THR A 394 -26.37 -8.64 17.66
N THR A 395 -26.09 -7.51 17.03
CA THR A 395 -26.53 -6.18 17.46
C THR A 395 -27.34 -5.50 16.37
N SER A 396 -28.47 -4.91 16.72
CA SER A 396 -29.28 -4.11 15.81
C SER A 396 -29.25 -2.66 16.25
N TRP A 397 -28.95 -1.77 15.32
CA TRP A 397 -28.73 -0.36 15.58
C TRP A 397 -29.66 0.51 14.74
N LYS A 398 -30.22 1.57 15.35
CA LYS A 398 -30.95 2.62 14.66
C LYS A 398 -30.06 3.85 14.53
N PHE A 399 -29.87 4.34 13.32
CA PHE A 399 -29.11 5.56 13.05
C PHE A 399 -29.99 6.78 12.89
N ARG A 400 -29.46 7.95 13.25
CA ARG A 400 -30.08 9.23 12.87
C ARG A 400 -29.88 9.47 11.39
N THR A 401 -30.92 9.81 10.67
CA THR A 401 -30.85 10.19 9.24
C THR A 401 -30.74 11.70 9.08
N PRO A 402 -30.14 12.22 7.98
CA PRO A 402 -29.48 11.51 6.90
C PRO A 402 -28.03 11.12 7.24
N ARG A 403 -27.56 9.98 6.71
CA ARG A 403 -26.18 9.53 6.89
C ARG A 403 -25.30 10.17 5.84
N GLU A 404 -24.49 11.13 6.20
CA GLU A 404 -23.40 11.63 5.36
C GLU A 404 -22.09 10.85 5.60
N VAL A 405 -21.96 10.23 6.79
CA VAL A 405 -20.77 9.51 7.23
C VAL A 405 -21.19 8.15 7.80
N PHE A 406 -20.51 7.07 7.42
CA PHE A 406 -20.69 5.74 8.00
C PHE A 406 -19.74 5.59 9.19
N PRO A 407 -20.25 5.52 10.43
CA PRO A 407 -19.40 5.31 11.58
C PRO A 407 -18.83 3.89 11.58
N TRP A 408 -17.63 3.77 12.16
CA TRP A 408 -17.02 2.48 12.44
C TRP A 408 -17.54 1.95 13.77
N LEU A 409 -18.00 0.71 13.78
CA LEU A 409 -18.36 0.01 15.01
C LEU A 409 -17.14 -0.75 15.53
N PHE A 410 -16.85 -0.52 16.81
CA PHE A 410 -15.84 -1.27 17.56
C PHE A 410 -16.52 -2.03 18.69
N LEU A 411 -16.05 -3.23 18.94
CA LEU A 411 -16.38 -4.02 20.09
C LEU A 411 -15.23 -3.95 21.08
N LYS A 412 -15.47 -3.42 22.28
CA LYS A 412 -14.48 -3.29 23.33
C LYS A 412 -14.78 -4.33 24.41
N LEU A 413 -13.83 -5.18 24.67
CA LEU A 413 -13.86 -6.18 25.73
C LEU A 413 -12.98 -5.66 26.87
N THR A 414 -13.60 -5.17 27.95
CA THR A 414 -12.89 -4.64 29.11
C THR A 414 -12.83 -5.72 30.20
N PRO A 415 -11.63 -6.21 30.59
CA PRO A 415 -11.52 -7.21 31.63
C PRO A 415 -11.95 -6.64 32.98
N ARG A 416 -12.65 -7.45 33.82
CA ARG A 416 -12.99 -7.06 35.18
C ARG A 416 -11.80 -7.14 36.15
N SER A 417 -10.81 -7.99 35.85
CA SER A 417 -9.52 -8.01 36.52
C SER A 417 -8.57 -6.99 35.91
N PRO A 418 -7.51 -6.55 36.61
CA PRO A 418 -6.51 -5.66 36.04
C PRO A 418 -5.94 -6.21 34.74
N GLY A 419 -6.17 -5.50 33.63
CA GLY A 419 -5.73 -5.91 32.29
C GLY A 419 -6.06 -4.87 31.24
N LYS A 420 -5.44 -4.98 30.06
CA LYS A 420 -5.72 -4.07 28.93
C LYS A 420 -6.99 -4.51 28.21
N PRO A 421 -7.87 -3.57 27.81
CA PRO A 421 -9.02 -3.90 27.00
C PRO A 421 -8.61 -4.42 25.62
N VAL A 422 -9.40 -5.33 25.07
CA VAL A 422 -9.25 -5.84 23.70
C VAL A 422 -10.29 -5.12 22.82
N ILE A 423 -9.84 -4.56 21.72
CA ILE A 423 -10.70 -3.85 20.78
C ILE A 423 -10.75 -4.60 19.46
N LEU A 424 -11.95 -4.92 19.01
CA LEU A 424 -12.24 -5.51 17.71
C LEU A 424 -12.87 -4.44 16.84
N SER A 425 -12.40 -4.26 15.61
CA SER A 425 -12.89 -3.22 14.71
C SER A 425 -13.75 -3.79 13.61
N ARG A 426 -14.81 -3.09 13.25
CA ARG A 426 -15.65 -3.40 12.10
C ARG A 426 -16.29 -2.15 11.53
N GLY A 427 -16.27 -1.99 10.23
CA GLY A 427 -17.08 -0.99 9.54
C GLY A 427 -18.54 -1.45 9.47
N LEU A 428 -19.46 -0.49 9.43
CA LEU A 428 -20.84 -0.76 9.15
C LEU A 428 -21.05 -0.90 7.66
N CYS A 429 -21.26 -2.10 7.23
CA CYS A 429 -21.53 -2.44 5.84
C CYS A 429 -22.84 -3.23 5.79
N SER A 430 -23.96 -2.53 5.96
CA SER A 430 -25.26 -3.15 5.78
C SER A 430 -25.84 -2.74 4.43
N PRO A 431 -25.94 -3.67 3.48
CA PRO A 431 -26.59 -3.44 2.20
C PRO A 431 -28.10 -3.25 2.32
N GLU A 432 -28.72 -3.78 3.36
CA GLU A 432 -30.16 -3.66 3.62
C GLU A 432 -30.57 -2.27 4.14
N SER A 433 -29.61 -1.37 4.31
CA SER A 433 -29.86 -0.09 4.95
C SER A 433 -30.40 1.01 4.03
N SER A 434 -31.34 0.72 3.16
CA SER A 434 -32.32 1.73 2.76
C SER A 434 -33.20 2.18 3.96
N GLY A 435 -33.16 1.41 5.06
CA GLY A 435 -33.82 1.71 6.32
C GLY A 435 -32.90 2.30 7.39
N PRO A 436 -33.50 2.90 8.46
CA PRO A 436 -32.74 3.47 9.57
C PRO A 436 -32.08 2.44 10.49
N VAL A 437 -32.35 1.16 10.29
CA VAL A 437 -31.89 0.06 11.17
C VAL A 437 -30.84 -0.79 10.46
N THR A 438 -29.76 -1.12 11.16
CA THR A 438 -28.69 -2.01 10.69
C THR A 438 -28.46 -3.11 11.71
N THR A 439 -28.41 -4.35 11.26
CA THR A 439 -28.09 -5.52 12.07
C THR A 439 -26.72 -6.05 11.73
N GLU A 440 -25.87 -6.22 12.74
CA GLU A 440 -24.50 -6.69 12.61
C GLU A 440 -24.24 -7.91 13.50
N THR A 441 -23.62 -8.94 12.94
CA THR A 441 -23.24 -10.13 13.69
C THR A 441 -21.73 -10.22 13.84
N TRP A 442 -21.28 -10.34 15.08
CA TRP A 442 -19.89 -10.55 15.47
C TRP A 442 -19.70 -11.99 15.87
N ARG A 443 -18.77 -12.65 15.21
CA ARG A 443 -18.30 -13.96 15.66
C ARG A 443 -16.97 -13.78 16.34
N ILE A 444 -16.97 -13.85 17.67
CA ILE A 444 -15.77 -13.76 18.49
C ILE A 444 -15.20 -15.17 18.64
N THR A 445 -13.94 -15.35 18.28
CA THR A 445 -13.19 -16.59 18.51
C THR A 445 -12.16 -16.33 19.59
N PRO A 446 -11.90 -17.30 20.51
CA PRO A 446 -10.84 -17.15 21.49
C PRO A 446 -9.51 -17.06 20.75
N THR A 447 -8.81 -15.95 20.96
CA THR A 447 -7.48 -15.70 20.40
C THR A 447 -6.49 -15.55 21.54
N GLN A 448 -5.20 -15.70 21.28
CA GLN A 448 -4.16 -15.42 22.29
C GLN A 448 -4.20 -13.99 22.85
N ARG A 449 -4.96 -13.08 22.19
CA ARG A 449 -5.14 -11.70 22.64
C ARG A 449 -6.21 -11.54 23.72
N ILE A 450 -7.12 -12.51 23.84
CA ILE A 450 -8.20 -12.47 24.84
C ILE A 450 -7.85 -13.49 25.93
N ALA A 451 -7.34 -13.00 27.05
CA ALA A 451 -7.00 -13.84 28.19
C ALA A 451 -8.27 -14.44 28.83
N PRO A 452 -8.20 -15.62 29.44
CA PRO A 452 -9.32 -16.15 30.22
C PRO A 452 -9.73 -15.21 31.35
N GLY A 453 -11.03 -15.06 31.57
CA GLY A 453 -11.57 -14.17 32.60
C GLY A 453 -12.94 -13.61 32.26
N GLN A 454 -13.44 -12.73 33.13
CA GLN A 454 -14.70 -12.01 32.92
C GLN A 454 -14.46 -10.66 32.26
N TYR A 455 -15.31 -10.33 31.29
CA TYR A 455 -15.23 -9.12 30.50
C TYR A 455 -16.59 -8.41 30.45
N THR A 456 -16.56 -7.09 30.48
CA THR A 456 -17.67 -6.27 30.04
C THR A 456 -17.56 -6.05 28.54
N VAL A 457 -18.65 -6.24 27.80
CA VAL A 457 -18.71 -6.04 26.35
C VAL A 457 -19.37 -4.71 26.06
N GLU A 458 -18.70 -3.87 25.29
CA GLU A 458 -19.16 -2.52 24.96
C GLU A 458 -19.08 -2.29 23.45
N GLY A 459 -20.13 -1.71 22.85
CA GLY A 459 -20.15 -1.22 21.48
C GLY A 459 -19.75 0.26 21.42
N LEU A 460 -18.85 0.61 20.53
CA LEU A 460 -18.35 1.98 20.33
C LEU A 460 -18.51 2.39 18.89
N PHE A 461 -19.09 3.59 18.65
CA PHE A 461 -19.13 4.18 17.32
C PHE A 461 -18.12 5.30 17.21
N VAL A 462 -17.33 5.29 16.13
CA VAL A 462 -16.30 6.29 15.87
C VAL A 462 -16.38 6.70 14.41
N ASP A 463 -16.23 8.00 14.14
CA ASP A 463 -16.08 8.47 12.78
C ASP A 463 -14.77 7.98 12.14
N ASN A 464 -14.72 7.99 10.82
CA ASN A 464 -13.55 7.50 10.09
C ASN A 464 -12.28 8.33 10.37
N SER A 465 -12.40 9.62 10.61
CA SER A 465 -11.27 10.49 10.89
C SER A 465 -10.56 10.11 12.18
N ARG A 466 -11.30 9.73 13.21
CA ARG A 466 -10.75 9.23 14.47
C ARG A 466 -10.10 7.87 14.33
N ARG A 467 -10.63 6.97 13.48
CA ARG A 467 -10.02 5.67 13.21
C ARG A 467 -8.60 5.84 12.64
N LEU A 468 -8.45 6.71 11.64
CA LEU A 468 -7.16 7.00 11.02
C LEU A 468 -6.12 7.52 12.04
N TRP A 469 -6.56 8.36 12.96
CA TRP A 469 -5.70 8.87 14.02
C TRP A 469 -5.26 7.76 14.98
N LEU A 470 -6.15 6.84 15.34
CA LEU A 470 -5.85 5.70 16.23
C LEU A 470 -4.80 4.77 15.68
N GLN A 471 -4.88 4.47 14.39
CA GLN A 471 -3.90 3.62 13.70
C GLN A 471 -2.53 4.27 13.64
N ARG A 472 -2.46 5.59 13.47
CA ARG A 472 -1.19 6.34 13.38
C ARG A 472 -0.51 6.58 14.72
N SER A 473 -1.26 6.71 15.79
CA SER A 473 -0.68 7.15 17.07
C SER A 473 0.11 6.07 17.78
N GLY A 474 -0.16 4.77 17.53
CA GLY A 474 0.51 3.64 18.20
C GLY A 474 0.43 3.67 19.75
N LYS A 475 -0.20 4.71 20.31
CA LYS A 475 -0.31 4.96 21.74
C LYS A 475 -1.60 4.34 22.26
N SER A 476 -1.53 3.07 22.61
CA SER A 476 -2.68 2.31 23.10
C SER A 476 -3.34 2.87 24.36
N ASP A 477 -2.64 3.62 25.18
CA ASP A 477 -3.09 4.03 26.50
C ASP A 477 -3.88 5.36 26.52
N GLN A 478 -3.87 6.14 25.42
CA GLN A 478 -4.63 7.38 25.25
C GLN A 478 -5.53 7.35 24.02
N SER A 479 -5.96 6.18 23.60
CA SER A 479 -6.82 6.01 22.45
C SER A 479 -8.18 6.68 22.68
N PRO A 480 -8.67 7.55 21.75
CA PRO A 480 -10.03 8.07 21.83
C PRO A 480 -11.11 6.98 21.90
N LEU A 481 -10.83 5.75 21.44
CA LEU A 481 -11.73 4.60 21.63
C LEU A 481 -11.90 4.22 23.09
N LEU A 482 -10.92 4.44 23.94
CA LEU A 482 -11.03 4.18 25.37
C LEU A 482 -11.87 5.24 26.10
N THR A 483 -11.97 6.44 25.52
CA THR A 483 -12.70 7.60 26.07
C THR A 483 -14.06 7.85 25.40
N ALA A 484 -14.38 7.13 24.29
CA ALA A 484 -15.68 7.25 23.65
C ALA A 484 -16.79 6.73 24.59
N SER A 485 -17.98 7.35 24.54
CA SER A 485 -19.14 6.89 25.31
C SER A 485 -19.59 5.51 24.81
N PRO A 486 -19.39 4.45 25.59
CA PRO A 486 -19.73 3.10 25.16
C PRO A 486 -21.23 2.80 25.38
N VAL A 487 -21.75 1.92 24.53
CA VAL A 487 -23.04 1.28 24.73
C VAL A 487 -22.81 -0.12 25.30
N SER A 488 -23.38 -0.42 26.46
CA SER A 488 -23.22 -1.73 27.09
C SER A 488 -23.94 -2.82 26.27
N LEU A 489 -23.21 -3.89 25.97
CA LEU A 489 -23.71 -5.10 25.30
C LEU A 489 -23.79 -6.30 26.25
N GLY A 490 -23.51 -6.08 27.55
CA GLY A 490 -23.54 -7.10 28.59
C GLY A 490 -22.16 -7.68 28.97
N GLU A 491 -22.17 -8.87 29.54
CA GLU A 491 -21.00 -9.52 30.10
C GLU A 491 -20.64 -10.78 29.30
N LEU A 492 -19.36 -11.15 29.37
CA LEU A 492 -18.80 -12.30 28.69
C LEU A 492 -17.76 -12.98 29.60
N THR A 493 -17.81 -14.29 29.71
CA THR A 493 -16.77 -15.09 30.35
C THR A 493 -15.93 -15.80 29.28
N VAL A 494 -14.63 -15.60 29.31
CA VAL A 494 -13.68 -16.33 28.45
C VAL A 494 -13.16 -17.53 29.21
N ALA A 495 -13.48 -18.73 28.72
CA ALA A 495 -13.02 -19.97 29.32
C ALA A 495 -11.52 -20.17 29.12
N THR A 496 -10.86 -20.81 30.07
CA THR A 496 -9.51 -21.35 29.90
C THR A 496 -9.55 -22.37 28.77
N THR A 497 -8.79 -22.13 27.72
CA THR A 497 -8.52 -23.16 26.71
C THR A 497 -7.63 -24.19 27.38
N GLU A 498 -8.20 -25.30 27.87
CA GLU A 498 -7.39 -26.45 28.16
C GLU A 498 -6.65 -26.82 26.88
N SER A 499 -5.33 -26.73 26.97
CA SER A 499 -4.42 -27.20 25.94
C SER A 499 -4.78 -28.64 25.62
N SER A 500 -5.46 -28.88 24.50
CA SER A 500 -5.51 -30.20 23.89
C SER A 500 -4.11 -30.52 23.35
N ALA A 501 -3.19 -30.79 24.29
CA ALA A 501 -1.98 -31.51 24.02
C ALA A 501 -2.38 -32.99 23.90
N ARG A 502 -2.66 -33.45 22.70
CA ARG A 502 -2.49 -34.84 22.26
C ARG A 502 -2.20 -34.85 20.77
#